data_96f864a131eb48ab59bcb2ce33c75cc2
#
_entry.id   96f864a131eb48ab59bcb2ce33c75cc2
#
_cell.length_a   1.000
_cell.length_b   1.000
_cell.length_c   1.000
_cell.angle_alpha   90.00
_cell.angle_beta   90.00
_cell.angle_gamma   90.00
#
_symmetry.space_group_name_H-M   'P 1'
#
loop_
_entity.id
_entity.type
_entity.pdbx_description
1 polymer ?
#
loop_
_entity_poly.entity_id
_entity_poly.type
_entity_poly.pdbx_seq_one_letter_code
_entity_poly.pdbx_strand_id
1 'polypeptide(L)'
;MNTMKAARLHQIGATFQIDDVPIPQPGKGDVRVRVEACGLIPNLRNVVTHFPTWYPFLPLPALPAIFGLDAAGTVEAVGEGVSAFKPGDRVYVNPGVGCGECRHCKRGEPTRCDSYTFMGYFGFGENSASIFRKYPYAGYGEYTTAPSANCHSKRSQI
;
A
#
# COMPACT_ATOMS: atom_id res chain seq x y z
N MET A 1 -22.79 4.84 -3.10
CA MET A 1 -21.32 4.96 -3.07
C MET A 1 -20.76 3.94 -4.05
N ASN A 2 -19.76 4.31 -4.85
CA ASN A 2 -19.12 3.33 -5.72
C ASN A 2 -18.22 2.42 -4.87
N THR A 3 -18.41 1.11 -5.02
CA THR A 3 -17.60 0.07 -4.33
C THR A 3 -16.69 -0.65 -5.32
N MET A 4 -15.71 -1.35 -4.79
CA MET A 4 -14.80 -2.21 -5.50
C MET A 4 -14.72 -3.57 -4.79
N LYS A 5 -14.32 -4.61 -5.51
CA LYS A 5 -13.99 -5.91 -4.92
C LYS A 5 -12.57 -5.88 -4.36
N ALA A 6 -12.40 -6.50 -3.17
CA ALA A 6 -11.10 -6.67 -2.55
C ALA A 6 -11.02 -8.00 -1.79
N ALA A 7 -9.88 -8.67 -1.89
CA ALA A 7 -9.60 -9.82 -1.04
C ALA A 7 -9.13 -9.33 0.34
N ARG A 8 -9.93 -9.58 1.37
CA ARG A 8 -9.68 -9.13 2.74
C ARG A 8 -9.43 -10.30 3.69
N LEU A 9 -8.48 -10.08 4.58
CA LEU A 9 -8.27 -10.97 5.72
C LEU A 9 -9.04 -10.42 6.92
N HIS A 10 -9.97 -11.21 7.46
CA HIS A 10 -10.79 -10.82 8.60
C HIS A 10 -10.20 -11.25 9.94
N GLN A 11 -9.44 -12.33 9.93
CA GLN A 11 -8.84 -12.91 11.13
C GLN A 11 -7.49 -13.54 10.79
N ILE A 12 -6.53 -13.45 11.71
CA ILE A 12 -5.22 -14.11 11.59
C ILE A 12 -5.41 -15.62 11.36
N GLY A 13 -4.70 -16.14 10.37
CA GLY A 13 -4.76 -17.57 10.02
C GLY A 13 -5.99 -17.99 9.19
N ALA A 14 -6.95 -17.11 8.98
CA ALA A 14 -8.12 -17.39 8.14
C ALA A 14 -7.79 -17.30 6.63
N THR A 15 -8.73 -17.71 5.78
CA THR A 15 -8.69 -17.47 4.34
C THR A 15 -9.15 -16.06 4.00
N PHE A 16 -8.64 -15.52 2.89
CA PHE A 16 -9.15 -14.27 2.34
C PHE A 16 -10.58 -14.42 1.85
N GLN A 17 -11.38 -13.37 2.07
CA GLN A 17 -12.77 -13.27 1.59
C GLN A 17 -12.86 -12.10 0.61
N ILE A 18 -13.74 -12.22 -0.38
CA ILE A 18 -14.00 -11.13 -1.32
C ILE A 18 -15.13 -10.27 -0.77
N ASP A 19 -14.77 -9.04 -0.45
CA ASP A 19 -15.70 -8.04 0.08
C ASP A 19 -15.92 -6.89 -0.93
N ASP A 20 -17.08 -6.25 -0.81
CA ASP A 20 -17.33 -4.95 -1.42
C ASP A 20 -16.91 -3.85 -0.45
N VAL A 21 -15.96 -3.03 -0.87
CA VAL A 21 -15.43 -1.92 -0.06
C VAL A 21 -15.51 -0.61 -0.85
N PRO A 22 -15.58 0.56 -0.18
CA PRO A 22 -15.55 1.83 -0.88
C PRO A 22 -14.30 2.00 -1.74
N ILE A 23 -14.44 2.59 -2.94
CA ILE A 23 -13.28 2.96 -3.76
C ILE A 23 -12.50 4.06 -3.05
N PRO A 24 -11.18 3.91 -2.80
CA PRO A 24 -10.39 4.92 -2.10
C PRO A 24 -10.24 6.19 -2.94
N GLN A 25 -10.20 7.33 -2.27
CA GLN A 25 -9.92 8.61 -2.93
C GLN A 25 -8.46 9.01 -2.70
N PRO A 26 -7.73 9.47 -3.74
CA PRO A 26 -6.36 9.93 -3.57
C PRO A 26 -6.33 11.24 -2.77
N GLY A 27 -5.49 11.29 -1.75
CA GLY A 27 -5.21 12.49 -0.99
C GLY A 27 -4.24 13.42 -1.71
N LYS A 28 -3.86 14.53 -1.05
CA LYS A 28 -2.83 15.44 -1.57
C LYS A 28 -1.51 14.70 -1.78
N GLY A 29 -0.95 14.80 -2.99
CA GLY A 29 0.29 14.14 -3.39
C GLY A 29 0.14 12.65 -3.73
N ASP A 30 -1.06 12.08 -3.61
CA ASP A 30 -1.30 10.66 -3.87
C ASP A 30 -1.92 10.43 -5.27
N VAL A 31 -1.81 9.21 -5.74
CA VAL A 31 -2.53 8.74 -6.93
C VAL A 31 -3.44 7.56 -6.56
N ARG A 32 -4.53 7.39 -7.29
CA ARG A 32 -5.32 6.16 -7.28
C ARG A 32 -4.98 5.34 -8.51
N VAL A 33 -4.63 4.08 -8.29
CA VAL A 33 -4.26 3.13 -9.34
C VAL A 33 -5.32 2.05 -9.43
N ARG A 34 -5.85 1.82 -10.63
CA ARG A 34 -6.63 0.65 -10.96
C ARG A 34 -5.66 -0.52 -11.14
N VAL A 35 -5.72 -1.47 -10.22
CA VAL A 35 -4.77 -2.60 -10.16
C VAL A 35 -5.10 -3.59 -11.28
N GLU A 36 -4.10 -3.95 -12.08
CA GLU A 36 -4.19 -4.92 -13.17
C GLU A 36 -3.43 -6.21 -12.82
N ALA A 37 -2.42 -6.10 -11.97
CA ALA A 37 -1.64 -7.22 -11.45
C ALA A 37 -1.06 -6.89 -10.09
N CYS A 38 -0.95 -7.92 -9.25
CA CYS A 38 -0.27 -7.84 -7.97
C CYS A 38 0.53 -9.12 -7.72
N GLY A 39 1.75 -8.98 -7.22
CA GLY A 39 2.60 -10.11 -6.89
C GLY A 39 2.00 -10.99 -5.79
N LEU A 40 2.06 -12.30 -5.97
CA LEU A 40 1.84 -13.25 -4.89
C LEU A 40 3.14 -13.43 -4.11
N ILE A 41 3.12 -13.02 -2.85
CA ILE A 41 4.30 -13.07 -2.00
C ILE A 41 4.33 -14.41 -1.27
N PRO A 42 5.32 -15.29 -1.50
CA PRO A 42 5.39 -16.60 -0.85
C PRO A 42 5.35 -16.51 0.67
N ASN A 43 5.95 -15.49 1.26
CA ASN A 43 5.99 -15.28 2.70
C ASN A 43 4.70 -14.67 3.28
N LEU A 44 3.73 -14.28 2.47
CA LEU A 44 2.48 -13.67 2.97
C LEU A 44 1.76 -14.60 3.95
N ARG A 45 1.75 -15.91 3.68
CA ARG A 45 1.14 -16.88 4.60
C ARG A 45 1.75 -16.81 5.99
N ASN A 46 3.07 -16.71 6.10
CA ASN A 46 3.73 -16.57 7.41
C ASN A 46 3.36 -15.24 8.08
N VAL A 47 3.30 -14.15 7.32
CA VAL A 47 2.92 -12.83 7.84
C VAL A 47 1.51 -12.84 8.41
N VAL A 48 0.54 -13.35 7.67
CA VAL A 48 -0.87 -13.34 8.11
C VAL A 48 -1.23 -14.46 9.10
N THR A 49 -0.29 -15.38 9.40
CA THR A 49 -0.54 -16.51 10.31
C THR A 49 0.35 -16.43 11.54
N HIS A 50 1.63 -16.16 11.36
CA HIS A 50 2.63 -16.38 12.40
C HIS A 50 3.32 -15.12 12.91
N PHE A 51 3.41 -14.03 12.12
CA PHE A 51 4.13 -12.81 12.53
C PHE A 51 3.64 -12.24 13.85
N PRO A 52 2.34 -12.20 14.17
CA PRO A 52 1.90 -11.73 15.47
C PRO A 52 2.53 -12.48 16.67
N THR A 53 2.89 -13.75 16.47
CA THR A 53 3.56 -14.57 17.48
C THR A 53 5.09 -14.52 17.37
N TRP A 54 5.62 -14.62 16.16
CA TRP A 54 7.07 -14.67 15.93
C TRP A 54 7.74 -13.30 16.07
N TYR A 55 7.05 -12.25 15.61
CA TYR A 55 7.57 -10.87 15.54
C TYR A 55 6.52 -9.89 16.07
N PRO A 56 6.15 -9.95 17.37
CA PRO A 56 5.09 -9.10 17.93
C PRO A 56 5.41 -7.60 17.88
N PHE A 57 6.67 -7.25 17.61
CA PHE A 57 7.14 -5.88 17.45
C PHE A 57 6.98 -5.32 16.01
N LEU A 58 6.60 -6.17 15.04
CA LEU A 58 6.32 -5.72 13.67
C LEU A 58 4.84 -5.43 13.50
N PRO A 59 4.43 -4.14 13.35
CA PRO A 59 3.04 -3.78 13.16
C PRO A 59 2.46 -4.38 11.86
N LEU A 60 1.27 -4.93 11.95
CA LEU A 60 0.45 -5.35 10.83
C LEU A 60 -0.71 -4.37 10.61
N PRO A 61 -1.31 -4.33 9.39
CA PRO A 61 -2.56 -3.61 9.18
C PRO A 61 -3.65 -4.12 10.11
N ALA A 62 -4.46 -3.19 10.64
CA ALA A 62 -5.62 -3.56 11.47
C ALA A 62 -6.65 -4.34 10.64
N LEU A 63 -7.11 -5.48 11.19
CA LEU A 63 -8.10 -6.33 10.52
C LEU A 63 -9.53 -5.75 10.65
N PRO A 64 -10.37 -5.94 9.64
CA PRO A 64 -10.12 -6.64 8.37
C PRO A 64 -9.27 -5.81 7.40
N ALA A 65 -8.27 -6.42 6.77
CA ALA A 65 -7.26 -5.73 5.97
C ALA A 65 -7.12 -6.29 4.55
N ILE A 66 -6.73 -5.42 3.61
CA ILE A 66 -6.36 -5.77 2.24
C ILE A 66 -4.83 -5.82 2.19
N PHE A 67 -4.29 -6.97 1.83
CA PHE A 67 -2.88 -7.20 1.65
C PHE A 67 -2.45 -7.06 0.19
N GLY A 68 -1.21 -7.38 -0.11
CA GLY A 68 -0.63 -7.40 -1.46
C GLY A 68 0.41 -6.31 -1.66
N LEU A 69 1.62 -6.74 -2.02
CA LEU A 69 2.72 -5.88 -2.44
C LEU A 69 2.75 -5.76 -3.98
N ASP A 70 3.65 -4.93 -4.47
CA ASP A 70 4.05 -4.94 -5.89
C ASP A 70 2.86 -4.82 -6.87
N ALA A 71 1.95 -3.90 -6.59
CA ALA A 71 0.82 -3.62 -7.47
C ALA A 71 1.29 -2.91 -8.75
N ALA A 72 0.78 -3.34 -9.89
CA ALA A 72 0.93 -2.66 -11.16
C ALA A 72 -0.43 -2.40 -11.78
N GLY A 73 -0.57 -1.29 -12.49
CA GLY A 73 -1.84 -0.93 -13.09
C GLY A 73 -1.81 0.41 -13.78
N THR A 74 -2.98 1.01 -13.91
CA THR A 74 -3.20 2.28 -14.59
C THR A 74 -3.66 3.34 -13.59
N VAL A 75 -3.02 4.50 -13.61
CA VAL A 75 -3.48 5.67 -12.83
C VAL A 75 -4.88 6.04 -13.30
N GLU A 76 -5.84 6.10 -12.38
CA GLU A 76 -7.22 6.45 -12.68
C GLU A 76 -7.59 7.84 -12.18
N ALA A 77 -7.00 8.27 -11.06
CA ALA A 77 -7.17 9.60 -10.52
C ALA A 77 -5.90 10.07 -9.83
N VAL A 78 -5.71 11.38 -9.77
CA VAL A 78 -4.60 12.03 -9.08
C VAL A 78 -5.13 13.00 -8.03
N GLY A 79 -4.44 13.07 -6.90
CA GLY A 79 -4.73 14.02 -5.85
C GLY A 79 -4.14 15.41 -6.12
N GLU A 80 -4.49 16.36 -5.26
CA GLU A 80 -3.96 17.73 -5.34
C GLU A 80 -2.43 17.73 -5.31
N GLY A 81 -1.81 18.55 -6.19
CA GLY A 81 -0.36 18.75 -6.26
C GLY A 81 0.41 17.67 -7.03
N VAL A 82 -0.25 16.64 -7.54
CA VAL A 82 0.39 15.64 -8.40
C VAL A 82 0.50 16.18 -9.83
N SER A 83 1.73 16.34 -10.31
CA SER A 83 2.05 16.76 -11.69
C SER A 83 2.83 15.71 -12.50
N ALA A 84 3.41 14.72 -11.80
CA ALA A 84 4.25 13.69 -12.43
C ALA A 84 3.45 12.62 -13.18
N PHE A 85 2.17 12.46 -12.86
CA PHE A 85 1.27 11.45 -13.43
C PHE A 85 -0.08 12.06 -13.82
N LYS A 86 -0.74 11.39 -14.76
CA LYS A 86 -2.11 11.70 -15.18
C LYS A 86 -2.91 10.42 -15.38
N PRO A 87 -4.25 10.47 -15.36
CA PRO A 87 -5.09 9.34 -15.71
C PRO A 87 -4.67 8.71 -17.05
N GLY A 88 -4.58 7.39 -17.07
CA GLY A 88 -4.11 6.59 -18.20
C GLY A 88 -2.64 6.18 -18.14
N ASP A 89 -1.82 6.77 -17.28
CA ASP A 89 -0.41 6.38 -17.15
C ASP A 89 -0.29 4.99 -16.51
N ARG A 90 0.53 4.13 -17.10
CA ARG A 90 0.83 2.80 -16.53
C ARG A 90 1.96 2.89 -15.52
N VAL A 91 1.73 2.35 -14.34
CA VAL A 91 2.66 2.45 -13.21
C VAL A 91 2.84 1.13 -12.47
N TYR A 92 4.00 0.99 -11.88
CA TYR A 92 4.29 0.09 -10.77
C TYR A 92 4.25 0.90 -9.48
N VAL A 93 3.64 0.36 -8.44
CA VAL A 93 3.56 0.96 -7.11
C VAL A 93 4.58 0.30 -6.19
N ASN A 94 5.63 1.02 -5.80
CA ASN A 94 6.53 0.58 -4.74
C ASN A 94 5.78 0.65 -3.40
N PRO A 95 5.60 -0.47 -2.69
CA PRO A 95 4.81 -0.49 -1.45
C PRO A 95 5.51 0.15 -0.25
N GLY A 96 6.80 0.44 -0.34
CA GLY A 96 7.60 0.94 0.78
C GLY A 96 7.41 2.43 1.04
N VAL A 97 6.85 2.80 2.18
CA VAL A 97 6.54 4.19 2.57
C VAL A 97 7.23 4.56 3.88
N GLY A 98 7.88 5.72 3.91
CA GLY A 98 8.37 6.34 5.14
C GLY A 98 7.29 7.17 5.84
N CYS A 99 7.50 7.50 7.12
CA CYS A 99 6.53 8.27 7.91
C CYS A 99 6.37 9.73 7.46
N GLY A 100 7.30 10.26 6.65
CA GLY A 100 7.31 11.65 6.17
C GLY A 100 7.84 12.68 7.18
N GLU A 101 7.93 12.37 8.46
CA GLU A 101 8.19 13.34 9.53
C GLU A 101 9.54 13.19 10.21
N CYS A 102 10.15 12.00 10.22
CA CYS A 102 11.44 11.77 10.85
C CYS A 102 12.59 12.46 10.11
N ARG A 103 13.74 12.57 10.78
CA ARG A 103 14.94 13.21 10.21
C ARG A 103 15.36 12.61 8.85
N HIS A 104 15.18 11.31 8.66
CA HIS A 104 15.56 10.63 7.43
C HIS A 104 14.58 10.98 6.29
N CYS A 105 13.28 10.93 6.55
CA CYS A 105 12.27 11.33 5.57
C CYS A 105 12.43 12.79 5.14
N LYS A 106 12.69 13.70 6.09
CA LYS A 106 12.92 15.13 5.80
C LYS A 106 14.19 15.39 4.97
N ARG A 107 15.14 14.46 4.97
CA ARG A 107 16.36 14.51 4.13
C ARG A 107 16.19 13.82 2.77
N GLY A 108 14.99 13.29 2.46
CA GLY A 108 14.75 12.55 1.22
C GLY A 108 15.26 11.10 1.26
N GLU A 109 15.47 10.53 2.43
CA GLU A 109 15.96 9.16 2.66
C GLU A 109 14.86 8.27 3.30
N PRO A 110 13.68 8.11 2.68
CA PRO A 110 12.55 7.39 3.31
C PRO A 110 12.85 5.92 3.60
N THR A 111 13.77 5.29 2.87
CA THR A 111 14.20 3.90 3.10
C THR A 111 14.97 3.71 4.43
N ARG A 112 15.44 4.81 5.04
CA ARG A 112 16.09 4.81 6.36
C ARG A 112 15.13 5.22 7.48
N CYS A 113 13.85 5.30 7.20
CA CYS A 113 12.84 5.67 8.17
C CYS A 113 12.71 4.57 9.25
N ASP A 114 12.73 4.97 10.52
CA ASP A 114 12.56 4.04 11.65
C ASP A 114 11.17 3.36 11.65
N SER A 115 10.19 3.98 11.01
CA SER A 115 8.84 3.45 10.81
C SER A 115 8.56 3.14 9.33
N TYR A 116 9.58 2.66 8.60
CA TYR A 116 9.39 2.24 7.23
C TYR A 116 8.31 1.14 7.14
N THR A 117 7.38 1.29 6.25
CA THR A 117 6.19 0.44 6.20
C THR A 117 5.94 -0.03 4.78
N PHE A 118 5.74 -1.32 4.61
CA PHE A 118 5.24 -1.88 3.37
C PHE A 118 3.72 -1.85 3.39
N MET A 119 3.12 -0.98 2.56
CA MET A 119 1.67 -0.92 2.40
C MET A 119 1.11 -2.31 2.06
N GLY A 120 0.10 -2.75 2.81
CA GLY A 120 -0.49 -4.08 2.63
C GLY A 120 0.40 -5.25 3.04
N TYR A 121 1.34 -5.04 3.97
CA TYR A 121 2.18 -6.11 4.47
C TYR A 121 2.49 -5.93 5.96
N PHE A 122 3.65 -5.38 6.33
CA PHE A 122 4.01 -5.06 7.71
C PHE A 122 4.87 -3.79 7.77
N GLY A 123 5.04 -3.25 8.97
CA GLY A 123 5.90 -2.10 9.22
C GLY A 123 6.97 -2.38 10.27
N PHE A 124 7.89 -1.41 10.47
CA PHE A 124 9.04 -1.57 11.35
C PHE A 124 8.99 -0.71 12.62
N GLY A 125 8.03 0.19 12.76
CA GLY A 125 7.98 1.09 13.91
C GLY A 125 6.59 1.58 14.25
N GLU A 126 6.48 2.32 15.35
CA GLU A 126 5.21 2.75 15.94
C GLU A 126 4.33 3.57 14.96
N ASN A 127 4.95 4.42 14.11
CA ASN A 127 4.21 5.22 13.14
C ASN A 127 3.65 4.42 11.95
N SER A 128 3.97 3.12 11.83
CA SER A 128 3.41 2.26 10.79
C SER A 128 1.88 2.18 10.85
N ALA A 129 1.30 2.25 12.05
CA ALA A 129 -0.15 2.26 12.22
C ALA A 129 -0.81 3.48 11.53
N SER A 130 -0.16 4.65 11.51
CA SER A 130 -0.66 5.83 10.82
C SER A 130 -0.57 5.68 9.31
N ILE A 131 0.50 5.05 8.81
CA ILE A 131 0.67 4.75 7.38
C ILE A 131 -0.41 3.77 6.91
N PHE A 132 -0.67 2.70 7.67
CA PHE A 132 -1.75 1.75 7.35
C PHE A 132 -3.14 2.42 7.34
N ARG A 133 -3.40 3.37 8.25
CA ARG A 133 -4.67 4.13 8.22
C ARG A 133 -4.76 5.06 7.02
N LYS A 134 -3.66 5.65 6.59
CA LYS A 134 -3.62 6.52 5.41
C LYS A 134 -3.77 5.72 4.11
N TYR A 135 -3.16 4.54 4.04
CA TYR A 135 -3.17 3.66 2.88
C TYR A 135 -3.74 2.28 3.25
N PRO A 136 -5.05 2.19 3.52
CA PRO A 136 -5.67 0.97 4.03
C PRO A 136 -5.87 -0.10 2.96
N TYR A 137 -5.72 0.27 1.68
CA TYR A 137 -5.98 -0.61 0.54
C TYR A 137 -4.70 -0.88 -0.23
N ALA A 138 -4.38 -2.17 -0.35
CA ALA A 138 -3.19 -2.64 -1.02
C ALA A 138 -3.53 -3.43 -2.30
N GLY A 139 -2.56 -4.15 -2.86
CA GLY A 139 -2.65 -4.70 -4.20
C GLY A 139 -3.70 -5.78 -4.43
N TYR A 140 -4.31 -6.36 -3.37
CA TYR A 140 -5.39 -7.34 -3.51
C TYR A 140 -6.79 -6.70 -3.57
N GLY A 141 -6.88 -5.43 -3.88
CA GLY A 141 -8.10 -4.72 -4.25
C GLY A 141 -8.07 -4.28 -5.71
N GLU A 142 -9.23 -3.99 -6.31
CA GLU A 142 -9.30 -3.46 -7.68
C GLU A 142 -8.67 -2.07 -7.80
N TYR A 143 -8.63 -1.32 -6.71
CA TYR A 143 -7.97 -0.01 -6.62
C TYR A 143 -7.12 0.08 -5.37
N THR A 144 -5.99 0.79 -5.49
CA THR A 144 -5.15 1.21 -4.38
C THR A 144 -4.82 2.69 -4.49
N THR A 145 -4.46 3.31 -3.37
CA THR A 145 -3.86 4.65 -3.34
C THR A 145 -2.43 4.57 -2.86
N ALA A 146 -1.57 5.41 -3.42
CA ALA A 146 -0.16 5.47 -3.04
C ALA A 146 0.39 6.89 -3.21
N PRO A 147 1.45 7.27 -2.48
CA PRO A 147 2.17 8.48 -2.79
C PRO A 147 2.65 8.48 -4.24
N SER A 148 2.50 9.58 -4.96
CA SER A 148 2.98 9.68 -6.34
C SER A 148 4.49 9.40 -6.45
N ALA A 149 5.27 9.77 -5.43
CA ALA A 149 6.70 9.47 -5.34
C ALA A 149 7.02 7.96 -5.29
N ASN A 150 6.06 7.12 -4.91
CA ASN A 150 6.21 5.66 -4.89
C ASN A 150 5.77 4.99 -6.21
N CYS A 151 5.28 5.75 -7.16
CA CYS A 151 4.85 5.23 -8.45
C CYS A 151 5.95 5.40 -9.51
N HIS A 152 6.18 4.36 -10.30
CA HIS A 152 7.20 4.34 -11.34
C HIS A 152 6.57 3.96 -12.68
N SER A 153 6.77 4.79 -13.71
CA SER A 153 6.34 4.49 -15.08
C SER A 153 7.47 3.81 -15.87
N LYS A 154 7.12 3.08 -16.94
CA LYS A 154 8.10 2.49 -17.85
C LYS A 154 9.05 3.52 -18.50
N ARG A 155 8.71 4.81 -18.50
CA ARG A 155 9.52 5.87 -19.13
C ARG A 155 10.76 6.28 -18.33
N SER A 156 10.87 5.87 -17.06
CA SER A 156 12.00 6.25 -16.19
C SER A 156 13.16 5.24 -16.17
N GLN A 157 13.18 4.27 -17.10
CA GLN A 157 14.22 3.24 -17.18
C GLN A 157 14.97 3.19 -18.52
N ILE A 158 15.05 4.33 -19.22
CA ILE A 158 15.94 4.47 -20.40
C ILE A 158 16.90 5.62 -20.17
#